data_8b5ba7d11b84e0c6a79a6b5c05861742
#
_entry.id   8b5ba7d11b84e0c6a79a6b5c05861742
#
_cell.length_a   1.000
_cell.length_b   1.000
_cell.length_c   1.000
_cell.angle_alpha   90.00
_cell.angle_beta   90.00
_cell.angle_gamma   90.00
#
_symmetry.space_group_name_H-M   'P 1'
#
loop_
_entity.id
_entity.type
_entity.pdbx_description
1 polymer ?
#
loop_
_entity_poly.entity_id
_entity_poly.type
_entity_poly.pdbx_seq_one_letter_code
_entity_poly.pdbx_strand_id
1 'polypeptide(L)'
;MTFGQAQAIITSPLFSAFLEPAADRRALITTWLAAQGIPYRTVTLQHKTHIVITYRQSAYNSRLKMKTLIAHYDRAAGTQGANDNSAACIQLLLFAQMLLQKQDAHNIRIIFTDGEEAGADGIKSQGAYRLGQGLRALSMQQEDIFVFDMCGSGDTLILSESGIYGRDTRKTAGLTALHRRCRIYADAACRGRWLSLPTAYSDNAGLISAGLTAQVITILPKKEAELLMRSLPRSQALQRYIITNAHVPHGSPFAAVIPQTWQRMHTPHDSIETLTPQAFVLIDKMLRYLAVVKEAAHYTKR
;
A
#
# COMPACT_ATOMS: atom_id res chain seq x y z
N MET A 1 -1.96 -18.28 -3.55
CA MET A 1 -0.97 -18.59 -2.49
C MET A 1 -1.62 -19.45 -1.42
N THR A 2 -0.96 -20.51 -0.97
CA THR A 2 -1.38 -21.32 0.18
C THR A 2 -0.78 -20.78 1.49
N PHE A 3 -1.27 -21.25 2.62
CA PHE A 3 -0.74 -20.88 3.94
C PHE A 3 0.74 -21.28 4.09
N GLY A 4 1.11 -22.50 3.69
CA GLY A 4 2.52 -22.94 3.74
C GLY A 4 3.46 -22.13 2.85
N GLN A 5 3.00 -21.72 1.66
CA GLN A 5 3.76 -20.80 0.79
C GLN A 5 3.95 -19.44 1.46
N ALA A 6 2.91 -18.88 2.12
CA ALA A 6 3.01 -17.62 2.83
C ALA A 6 4.01 -17.70 4.00
N GLN A 7 3.98 -18.81 4.77
CA GLN A 7 4.93 -19.04 5.85
C GLN A 7 6.36 -19.13 5.31
N ALA A 8 6.59 -19.85 4.21
CA ALA A 8 7.89 -19.96 3.58
C ALA A 8 8.43 -18.60 3.07
N ILE A 9 7.54 -17.70 2.63
CA ILE A 9 7.91 -16.33 2.25
C ILE A 9 8.39 -15.54 3.48
N ILE A 10 7.66 -15.58 4.58
CA ILE A 10 8.00 -14.86 5.82
C ILE A 10 9.37 -15.32 6.34
N THR A 11 9.69 -16.61 6.25
CA THR A 11 10.97 -17.17 6.70
C THR A 11 12.05 -17.21 5.61
N SER A 12 11.83 -16.55 4.47
CA SER A 12 12.78 -16.59 3.34
C SER A 12 14.02 -15.75 3.60
N PRO A 13 15.17 -16.10 2.97
CA PRO A 13 16.38 -15.29 3.03
C PRO A 13 16.17 -13.87 2.52
N LEU A 14 15.32 -13.68 1.51
CA LEU A 14 14.99 -12.35 1.00
C LEU A 14 14.31 -11.50 2.08
N PHE A 15 13.34 -12.07 2.80
CA PHE A 15 12.66 -11.35 3.87
C PHE A 15 13.65 -10.97 4.99
N SER A 16 14.46 -11.93 5.44
CA SER A 16 15.48 -11.68 6.47
C SER A 16 16.44 -10.57 6.05
N ALA A 17 16.90 -10.56 4.80
CA ALA A 17 17.77 -9.51 4.28
C ALA A 17 17.12 -8.10 4.34
N PHE A 18 15.80 -7.98 4.11
CA PHE A 18 15.09 -6.71 4.24
C PHE A 18 15.05 -6.17 5.67
N LEU A 19 15.12 -7.06 6.68
CA LEU A 19 15.02 -6.70 8.09
C LEU A 19 16.37 -6.33 8.71
N GLU A 20 17.47 -6.64 8.05
CA GLU A 20 18.81 -6.29 8.53
C GLU A 20 18.93 -4.78 8.79
N PRO A 21 19.51 -4.35 9.93
CA PRO A 21 19.61 -2.94 10.27
C PRO A 21 20.30 -2.09 9.21
N ALA A 22 21.33 -2.63 8.55
CA ALA A 22 22.11 -1.95 7.51
C ALA A 22 21.63 -2.23 6.09
N ALA A 23 20.44 -2.84 5.89
CA ALA A 23 19.95 -3.22 4.58
C ALA A 23 19.79 -2.01 3.64
N ASP A 24 20.46 -2.03 2.51
CA ASP A 24 20.10 -1.20 1.36
C ASP A 24 18.91 -1.86 0.64
N ARG A 25 17.70 -1.52 1.08
CA ARG A 25 16.45 -2.10 0.55
C ARG A 25 16.27 -1.80 -0.95
N ARG A 26 16.76 -0.65 -1.42
CA ARG A 26 16.77 -0.33 -2.85
C ARG A 26 17.64 -1.31 -3.63
N ALA A 27 18.86 -1.56 -3.17
CA ALA A 27 19.75 -2.54 -3.78
C ALA A 27 19.17 -3.95 -3.74
N LEU A 28 18.56 -4.36 -2.62
CA LEU A 28 17.87 -5.66 -2.52
C LEU A 28 16.75 -5.81 -3.56
N ILE A 29 15.89 -4.81 -3.70
CA ILE A 29 14.80 -4.83 -4.68
C ILE A 29 15.37 -4.91 -6.11
N THR A 30 16.32 -4.04 -6.46
CA THR A 30 16.85 -3.98 -7.83
C THR A 30 17.64 -5.23 -8.20
N THR A 31 18.43 -5.76 -7.28
CA THR A 31 19.16 -7.04 -7.48
C THR A 31 18.20 -8.19 -7.67
N TRP A 32 17.14 -8.27 -6.85
CA TRP A 32 16.15 -9.32 -6.98
C TRP A 32 15.38 -9.23 -8.32
N LEU A 33 14.95 -8.03 -8.71
CA LEU A 33 14.27 -7.80 -10.00
C LEU A 33 15.16 -8.22 -11.18
N ALA A 34 16.45 -7.86 -11.14
CA ALA A 34 17.41 -8.24 -12.17
C ALA A 34 17.60 -9.77 -12.22
N ALA A 35 17.73 -10.44 -11.08
CA ALA A 35 17.86 -11.89 -10.99
C ALA A 35 16.62 -12.63 -11.53
N GLN A 36 15.42 -12.03 -11.42
CA GLN A 36 14.19 -12.59 -11.98
C GLN A 36 13.93 -12.17 -13.44
N GLY A 37 14.81 -11.37 -14.05
CA GLY A 37 14.62 -10.86 -15.40
C GLY A 37 13.43 -9.90 -15.53
N ILE A 38 13.03 -9.22 -14.45
CA ILE A 38 11.93 -8.26 -14.43
C ILE A 38 12.47 -6.89 -14.81
N PRO A 39 12.02 -6.28 -15.93
CA PRO A 39 12.48 -4.97 -16.32
C PRO A 39 11.99 -3.88 -15.36
N TYR A 40 12.89 -3.01 -14.96
CA TYR A 40 12.57 -1.86 -14.09
C TYR A 40 13.36 -0.63 -14.52
N ARG A 41 12.94 0.53 -14.00
CA ARG A 41 13.65 1.80 -14.08
C ARG A 41 13.70 2.45 -12.70
N THR A 42 14.76 3.18 -12.42
CA THR A 42 14.85 4.06 -11.26
C THR A 42 14.55 5.50 -11.68
N VAL A 43 13.79 6.21 -10.86
CA VAL A 43 13.44 7.62 -11.06
C VAL A 43 13.78 8.40 -9.80
N THR A 44 14.77 9.29 -9.88
CA THR A 44 15.18 10.13 -8.76
C THR A 44 14.51 11.50 -8.83
N LEU A 45 13.78 11.84 -7.79
CA LEU A 45 13.06 13.10 -7.63
C LEU A 45 13.44 13.72 -6.29
N GLN A 46 14.17 14.84 -6.29
CA GLN A 46 14.62 15.53 -5.07
C GLN A 46 15.26 14.59 -4.03
N HIS A 47 16.28 13.85 -4.42
CA HIS A 47 17.06 12.91 -3.59
C HIS A 47 16.29 11.63 -3.17
N LYS A 48 15.03 11.46 -3.55
CA LYS A 48 14.26 10.22 -3.35
C LYS A 48 14.26 9.40 -4.63
N THR A 49 14.59 8.12 -4.53
CA THR A 49 14.74 7.25 -5.70
C THR A 49 13.64 6.19 -5.73
N HIS A 50 12.71 6.32 -6.64
CA HIS A 50 11.63 5.35 -6.84
C HIS A 50 12.03 4.29 -7.85
N ILE A 51 11.52 3.05 -7.68
CA ILE A 51 11.74 1.94 -8.60
C ILE A 51 10.42 1.64 -9.31
N VAL A 52 10.40 1.73 -10.62
CA VAL A 52 9.21 1.53 -11.45
C VAL A 52 9.40 0.27 -12.28
N ILE A 53 8.55 -0.73 -12.06
CA ILE A 53 8.52 -1.95 -12.87
C ILE A 53 7.76 -1.67 -14.16
N THR A 54 8.36 -2.07 -15.28
CA THR A 54 7.79 -1.94 -16.62
C THR A 54 7.69 -3.31 -17.27
N TYR A 55 6.56 -3.59 -17.91
CA TYR A 55 6.35 -4.83 -18.64
C TYR A 55 6.38 -4.58 -20.15
N ARG A 56 6.40 -5.67 -20.94
CA ARG A 56 6.26 -5.60 -22.39
C ARG A 56 4.95 -4.89 -22.79
N GLN A 57 4.91 -4.29 -23.97
CA GLN A 57 3.74 -3.52 -24.45
C GLN A 57 2.44 -4.34 -24.45
N SER A 58 2.53 -5.65 -24.74
CA SER A 58 1.36 -6.54 -24.72
C SER A 58 0.72 -6.74 -23.34
N ALA A 59 1.40 -6.37 -22.25
CA ALA A 59 0.82 -6.36 -20.91
C ALA A 59 -0.21 -5.25 -20.69
N TYR A 60 -0.28 -4.28 -21.62
CA TYR A 60 -1.11 -3.09 -21.52
C TYR A 60 -2.10 -3.01 -22.67
N ASN A 61 -3.35 -2.69 -22.34
CA ASN A 61 -4.40 -2.40 -23.28
C ASN A 61 -4.90 -0.98 -23.02
N SER A 62 -4.75 -0.09 -24.00
CA SER A 62 -5.12 1.33 -23.88
C SER A 62 -6.61 1.57 -23.63
N ARG A 63 -7.47 0.60 -23.95
CA ARG A 63 -8.91 0.67 -23.66
C ARG A 63 -9.26 0.37 -22.20
N LEU A 64 -8.30 -0.15 -21.43
CA LEU A 64 -8.49 -0.51 -20.03
C LEU A 64 -7.75 0.47 -19.13
N LYS A 65 -8.33 0.69 -17.97
CA LYS A 65 -7.77 1.56 -16.94
C LYS A 65 -6.48 0.97 -16.36
N MET A 66 -5.47 1.81 -16.24
CA MET A 66 -4.23 1.44 -15.56
C MET A 66 -4.45 1.38 -14.05
N LYS A 67 -3.80 0.41 -13.41
CA LYS A 67 -3.74 0.22 -11.96
C LYS A 67 -2.29 0.33 -11.52
N THR A 68 -1.98 1.35 -10.72
CA THR A 68 -0.64 1.56 -10.18
C THR A 68 -0.62 1.09 -8.73
N LEU A 69 0.22 0.09 -8.43
CA LEU A 69 0.40 -0.49 -7.11
C LEU A 69 1.67 0.09 -6.50
N ILE A 70 1.57 0.58 -5.28
CA ILE A 70 2.65 1.28 -4.59
C ILE A 70 2.91 0.64 -3.22
N ALA A 71 4.18 0.50 -2.86
CA ALA A 71 4.65 0.25 -1.50
C ALA A 71 5.96 1.02 -1.28
N HIS A 72 6.11 1.68 -0.13
CA HIS A 72 7.38 2.32 0.20
C HIS A 72 8.39 1.29 0.70
N TYR A 73 9.66 1.53 0.40
CA TYR A 73 10.74 0.63 0.81
C TYR A 73 11.66 1.21 1.89
N ASP A 74 11.59 2.51 2.14
CA ASP A 74 12.25 3.10 3.30
C ASP A 74 11.61 2.62 4.61
N ARG A 75 12.23 2.92 5.72
CA ARG A 75 11.73 2.58 7.05
C ARG A 75 12.14 3.61 8.07
N ALA A 76 11.38 3.73 9.15
CA ALA A 76 11.72 4.54 10.29
C ALA A 76 12.99 4.04 10.99
N ALA A 77 13.76 4.95 11.57
CA ALA A 77 14.97 4.60 12.28
C ALA A 77 14.66 3.77 13.55
N GLY A 78 15.50 2.77 13.85
CA GLY A 78 15.37 1.96 15.06
C GLY A 78 14.31 0.85 15.02
N THR A 79 13.66 0.62 13.89
CA THR A 79 12.72 -0.50 13.68
C THR A 79 13.28 -1.50 12.67
N GLN A 80 12.81 -2.75 12.72
CA GLN A 80 13.02 -3.71 11.64
C GLN A 80 12.13 -3.37 10.44
N GLY A 81 10.98 -2.73 10.65
CA GLY A 81 10.01 -2.41 9.61
C GLY A 81 9.49 -3.66 8.89
N ALA A 82 9.15 -4.69 9.65
CA ALA A 82 8.70 -5.97 9.09
C ALA A 82 7.32 -5.85 8.45
N ASN A 83 6.37 -5.24 9.18
CA ASN A 83 5.05 -4.94 8.68
C ASN A 83 5.03 -3.61 7.94
N ASP A 84 5.80 -2.63 8.42
CA ASP A 84 5.94 -1.27 7.88
C ASP A 84 7.33 -1.06 7.23
N ASN A 85 7.57 -1.33 5.96
CA ASN A 85 6.61 -1.82 4.97
C ASN A 85 7.25 -2.96 4.16
N SER A 86 8.16 -3.78 4.81
CA SER A 86 8.85 -4.90 4.14
C SER A 86 7.86 -5.92 3.60
N ALA A 87 6.79 -6.21 4.36
CA ALA A 87 5.79 -7.19 3.95
C ALA A 87 5.14 -6.82 2.60
N ALA A 88 4.70 -5.57 2.42
CA ALA A 88 4.11 -5.13 1.17
C ALA A 88 5.13 -5.13 0.02
N CYS A 89 6.39 -4.72 0.29
CA CYS A 89 7.45 -4.79 -0.71
C CYS A 89 7.65 -6.22 -1.23
N ILE A 90 7.80 -7.19 -0.34
CA ILE A 90 7.98 -8.60 -0.71
C ILE A 90 6.75 -9.15 -1.46
N GLN A 91 5.54 -8.83 -1.00
CA GLN A 91 4.30 -9.23 -1.67
C GLN A 91 4.23 -8.69 -3.09
N LEU A 92 4.58 -7.41 -3.31
CA LEU A 92 4.59 -6.81 -4.64
C LEU A 92 5.73 -7.34 -5.52
N LEU A 93 6.90 -7.69 -4.98
CA LEU A 93 7.98 -8.35 -5.72
C LEU A 93 7.52 -9.71 -6.27
N LEU A 94 6.95 -10.56 -5.42
CA LEU A 94 6.45 -11.87 -5.83
C LEU A 94 5.29 -11.75 -6.82
N PHE A 95 4.44 -10.75 -6.64
CA PHE A 95 3.38 -10.46 -7.59
C PHE A 95 3.93 -9.98 -8.94
N ALA A 96 5.00 -9.17 -8.93
CA ALA A 96 5.68 -8.75 -10.16
C ALA A 96 6.22 -9.94 -10.96
N GLN A 97 6.80 -10.92 -10.28
CA GLN A 97 7.26 -12.16 -10.89
C GLN A 97 6.10 -12.96 -11.52
N MET A 98 4.99 -13.06 -10.83
CA MET A 98 3.79 -13.72 -11.36
C MET A 98 3.26 -13.00 -12.61
N LEU A 99 3.26 -11.66 -12.63
CA LEU A 99 2.81 -10.87 -13.78
C LEU A 99 3.74 -11.01 -15.00
N LEU A 100 5.03 -11.22 -14.80
CA LEU A 100 5.99 -11.43 -15.89
C LEU A 100 5.62 -12.66 -16.74
N GLN A 101 5.07 -13.69 -16.09
CA GLN A 101 4.66 -14.94 -16.75
C GLN A 101 3.26 -14.86 -17.37
N LYS A 102 2.50 -13.80 -17.10
CA LYS A 102 1.13 -13.66 -17.59
C LYS A 102 1.10 -13.30 -19.07
N GLN A 103 0.33 -14.05 -19.86
CA GLN A 103 0.19 -13.81 -21.31
C GLN A 103 -0.76 -12.66 -21.64
N ASP A 104 -1.85 -12.54 -20.90
CA ASP A 104 -2.88 -11.54 -21.12
C ASP A 104 -2.49 -10.16 -20.58
N ALA A 105 -3.07 -9.11 -21.17
CA ALA A 105 -2.95 -7.76 -20.65
C ALA A 105 -3.56 -7.65 -19.25
N HIS A 106 -2.79 -7.10 -18.32
CA HIS A 106 -3.19 -6.92 -16.92
C HIS A 106 -3.32 -5.45 -16.52
N ASN A 107 -2.76 -4.51 -17.30
CA ASN A 107 -2.77 -3.06 -17.04
C ASN A 107 -2.29 -2.69 -15.63
N ILE A 108 -1.24 -3.35 -15.14
CA ILE A 108 -0.65 -3.08 -13.83
C ILE A 108 0.73 -2.46 -14.00
N ARG A 109 0.99 -1.40 -13.23
CA ARG A 109 2.29 -0.82 -12.94
C ARG A 109 2.58 -1.04 -11.46
N ILE A 110 3.83 -1.33 -11.10
CA ILE A 110 4.26 -1.41 -9.71
C ILE A 110 5.34 -0.36 -9.50
N ILE A 111 5.25 0.37 -8.40
CA ILE A 111 6.24 1.38 -8.00
C ILE A 111 6.61 1.12 -6.55
N PHE A 112 7.90 0.96 -6.29
CA PHE A 112 8.44 1.02 -4.94
C PHE A 112 8.88 2.45 -4.69
N THR A 113 8.32 3.08 -3.65
CA THR A 113 8.55 4.47 -3.31
C THR A 113 9.62 4.60 -2.24
N ASP A 114 10.26 5.76 -2.22
CA ASP A 114 11.26 6.18 -1.25
C ASP A 114 10.76 7.43 -0.53
N GLY A 115 11.04 7.53 0.78
CA GLY A 115 10.80 8.72 1.56
C GLY A 115 9.35 8.89 2.00
N GLU A 116 8.63 7.81 2.29
CA GLU A 116 7.35 7.85 2.99
C GLU A 116 7.54 8.33 4.42
N GLU A 117 8.52 7.77 5.12
CA GLU A 117 8.87 8.06 6.51
C GLU A 117 9.33 9.53 6.73
N ALA A 118 9.73 10.21 5.68
CA ALA A 118 10.03 11.65 5.70
C ALA A 118 8.74 12.51 5.83
N GLY A 119 7.56 11.91 5.82
CA GLY A 119 6.28 12.61 6.01
C GLY A 119 6.13 13.28 7.37
N ALA A 120 6.93 12.91 8.37
CA ALA A 120 7.03 13.59 9.66
C ALA A 120 7.40 15.09 9.50
N ASP A 121 8.19 15.42 8.46
CA ASP A 121 8.57 16.80 8.12
C ASP A 121 7.51 17.53 7.27
N GLY A 122 6.35 16.89 7.08
CA GLY A 122 5.20 17.38 6.33
C GLY A 122 5.00 16.66 4.99
N ILE A 123 3.76 16.63 4.54
CA ILE A 123 3.32 15.86 3.34
C ILE A 123 4.16 16.16 2.09
N LYS A 124 4.63 17.40 1.91
CA LYS A 124 5.43 17.77 0.74
C LYS A 124 6.87 17.23 0.79
N SER A 125 7.31 16.74 1.93
CA SER A 125 8.61 16.07 2.12
C SER A 125 8.56 14.60 1.76
N GLN A 126 7.37 13.98 1.69
CA GLN A 126 7.21 12.62 1.20
C GLN A 126 7.63 12.50 -0.26
N GLY A 127 8.36 11.42 -0.59
CA GLY A 127 8.73 11.10 -1.96
C GLY A 127 7.51 10.94 -2.88
N ALA A 128 6.43 10.38 -2.36
CA ALA A 128 5.15 10.23 -3.05
C ALA A 128 4.53 11.54 -3.54
N TYR A 129 4.77 12.67 -2.85
CA TYR A 129 4.30 13.98 -3.33
C TYR A 129 4.94 14.37 -4.66
N ARG A 130 6.26 14.23 -4.79
CA ARG A 130 7.00 14.55 -6.01
C ARG A 130 6.72 13.54 -7.12
N LEU A 131 6.64 12.26 -6.76
CA LEU A 131 6.18 11.22 -7.67
C LEU A 131 4.79 11.55 -8.24
N GLY A 132 3.85 11.94 -7.37
CA GLY A 132 2.50 12.34 -7.77
C GLY A 132 2.50 13.54 -8.73
N GLN A 133 3.33 14.56 -8.50
CA GLN A 133 3.48 15.67 -9.44
C GLN A 133 3.99 15.19 -10.80
N GLY A 134 4.97 14.28 -10.83
CA GLY A 134 5.49 13.67 -12.06
C GLY A 134 4.44 12.86 -12.80
N LEU A 135 3.69 11.99 -12.11
CA LEU A 135 2.61 11.20 -12.69
C LEU A 135 1.51 12.10 -13.28
N ARG A 136 1.18 13.19 -12.59
CA ARG A 136 0.21 14.17 -13.10
C ARG A 136 0.71 14.90 -14.34
N ALA A 137 1.98 15.31 -14.39
CA ALA A 137 2.58 15.93 -15.55
C ALA A 137 2.57 15.01 -16.79
N LEU A 138 2.64 13.70 -16.56
CA LEU A 138 2.51 12.66 -17.59
C LEU A 138 1.04 12.29 -17.89
N SER A 139 0.06 13.05 -17.42
CA SER A 139 -1.38 12.83 -17.62
C SER A 139 -1.89 11.48 -17.08
N MET A 140 -1.27 10.95 -16.01
CA MET A 140 -1.61 9.67 -15.39
C MET A 140 -2.65 9.80 -14.26
N GLN A 141 -3.31 10.95 -14.09
CA GLN A 141 -4.32 11.19 -13.06
C GLN A 141 -5.61 10.36 -13.21
N GLN A 142 -5.77 9.68 -14.35
CA GLN A 142 -6.91 8.78 -14.60
C GLN A 142 -6.67 7.34 -14.12
N GLU A 143 -5.46 7.04 -13.66
CA GLU A 143 -5.12 5.71 -13.15
C GLU A 143 -5.74 5.47 -11.77
N ASP A 144 -6.04 4.21 -11.46
CA ASP A 144 -6.39 3.80 -10.11
C ASP A 144 -5.11 3.47 -9.35
N ILE A 145 -4.81 4.22 -8.30
CA ILE A 145 -3.61 4.01 -7.49
C ILE A 145 -3.99 3.29 -6.20
N PHE A 146 -3.27 2.22 -5.89
CA PHE A 146 -3.41 1.43 -4.69
C PHE A 146 -2.10 1.46 -3.92
N VAL A 147 -2.15 1.96 -2.70
CA VAL A 147 -1.01 1.98 -1.78
C VAL A 147 -1.16 0.81 -0.82
N PHE A 148 -0.18 -0.09 -0.83
CA PHE A 148 -0.11 -1.23 0.08
C PHE A 148 0.83 -0.86 1.21
N ASP A 149 0.28 -0.81 2.42
CA ASP A 149 1.01 -0.43 3.61
C ASP A 149 0.55 -1.23 4.81
N MET A 150 1.50 -1.67 5.65
CA MET A 150 1.26 -2.54 6.80
C MET A 150 0.43 -3.78 6.45
N CYS A 151 0.85 -4.50 5.40
CA CYS A 151 0.11 -5.61 4.82
C CYS A 151 0.54 -7.00 5.33
N GLY A 152 1.31 -7.09 6.42
CA GLY A 152 1.92 -8.34 6.88
C GLY A 152 1.28 -8.97 8.12
N SER A 153 0.46 -8.26 8.90
CA SER A 153 -0.01 -8.70 10.21
C SER A 153 -1.53 -8.69 10.32
N GLY A 154 -2.13 -9.88 10.51
CA GLY A 154 -3.58 -10.03 10.70
C GLY A 154 -4.27 -10.93 9.67
N ASP A 155 -5.59 -10.83 9.61
CA ASP A 155 -6.45 -11.70 8.81
C ASP A 155 -7.68 -10.98 8.22
N THR A 156 -7.72 -9.65 8.30
CA THR A 156 -8.80 -8.81 7.79
C THR A 156 -8.22 -7.67 6.97
N LEU A 157 -8.59 -7.61 5.69
CA LEU A 157 -8.19 -6.54 4.77
C LEU A 157 -8.96 -5.26 5.12
N ILE A 158 -8.26 -4.16 5.23
CA ILE A 158 -8.81 -2.84 5.50
C ILE A 158 -8.66 -1.95 4.27
N LEU A 159 -9.77 -1.40 3.81
CA LEU A 159 -9.80 -0.33 2.83
C LEU A 159 -9.86 1.00 3.59
N SER A 160 -8.84 1.83 3.43
CA SER A 160 -8.80 3.13 4.11
C SER A 160 -9.89 4.06 3.61
N GLU A 161 -10.55 4.71 4.54
CA GLU A 161 -11.50 5.81 4.29
C GLU A 161 -10.84 7.19 4.41
N SER A 162 -9.53 7.23 4.67
CA SER A 162 -8.80 8.48 4.83
C SER A 162 -8.74 9.26 3.51
N GLY A 163 -9.06 10.56 3.60
CA GLY A 163 -9.21 11.44 2.43
C GLY A 163 -10.60 11.42 1.76
N ILE A 164 -11.49 10.49 2.12
CA ILE A 164 -12.86 10.42 1.56
C ILE A 164 -13.75 11.44 2.26
N TYR A 165 -13.59 11.65 3.56
CA TYR A 165 -14.37 12.58 4.35
C TYR A 165 -13.76 13.99 4.28
N GLY A 166 -14.29 14.83 3.40
CA GLY A 166 -13.88 16.22 3.26
C GLY A 166 -15.06 17.12 2.87
N ARG A 167 -14.93 18.44 3.15
CA ARG A 167 -15.95 19.44 2.77
C ARG A 167 -16.01 19.70 1.26
N ASP A 168 -14.95 19.41 0.52
CA ASP A 168 -14.89 19.62 -0.93
C ASP A 168 -15.28 18.34 -1.67
N THR A 169 -16.58 18.23 -1.98
CA THR A 169 -17.15 17.08 -2.68
C THR A 169 -16.57 16.86 -4.07
N ARG A 170 -16.01 17.87 -4.73
CA ARG A 170 -15.37 17.72 -6.05
C ARG A 170 -14.01 17.06 -5.91
N LYS A 171 -13.20 17.44 -4.91
CA LYS A 171 -11.90 16.81 -4.64
C LYS A 171 -12.02 15.38 -4.14
N THR A 172 -13.07 15.10 -3.37
CA THR A 172 -13.29 13.75 -2.82
C THR A 172 -14.03 12.82 -3.76
N ALA A 173 -14.69 13.32 -4.81
CA ALA A 173 -15.48 12.49 -5.73
C ALA A 173 -14.66 11.36 -6.38
N GLY A 174 -13.44 11.66 -6.82
CA GLY A 174 -12.52 10.64 -7.38
C GLY A 174 -12.14 9.57 -6.38
N LEU A 175 -11.80 9.98 -5.14
CA LEU A 175 -11.47 9.05 -4.05
C LEU A 175 -12.66 8.18 -3.67
N THR A 176 -13.85 8.77 -3.56
CA THR A 176 -15.10 8.04 -3.27
C THR A 176 -15.41 7.01 -4.37
N ALA A 177 -15.21 7.39 -5.64
CA ALA A 177 -15.43 6.48 -6.76
C ALA A 177 -14.40 5.33 -6.76
N LEU A 178 -13.12 5.59 -6.48
CA LEU A 178 -12.09 4.58 -6.34
C LEU A 178 -12.41 3.65 -5.15
N HIS A 179 -12.73 4.21 -3.99
CA HIS A 179 -13.08 3.43 -2.81
C HIS A 179 -14.30 2.51 -3.06
N ARG A 180 -15.33 3.00 -3.75
CA ARG A 180 -16.49 2.16 -4.13
C ARG A 180 -16.07 0.98 -4.99
N ARG A 181 -15.17 1.16 -5.97
CA ARG A 181 -14.63 0.03 -6.76
C ARG A 181 -13.83 -0.92 -5.88
N CYS A 182 -12.99 -0.40 -4.98
CA CYS A 182 -12.19 -1.22 -4.07
C CYS A 182 -13.06 -2.11 -3.18
N ARG A 183 -14.22 -1.63 -2.73
CA ARG A 183 -15.19 -2.45 -1.97
C ARG A 183 -15.69 -3.62 -2.79
N ILE A 184 -16.01 -3.42 -4.07
CA ILE A 184 -16.42 -4.50 -4.98
C ILE A 184 -15.28 -5.50 -5.16
N TYR A 185 -14.04 -5.01 -5.32
CA TYR A 185 -12.87 -5.87 -5.49
C TYR A 185 -12.57 -6.68 -4.22
N ALA A 186 -12.64 -6.04 -3.06
CA ALA A 186 -12.44 -6.71 -1.78
C ALA A 186 -13.53 -7.75 -1.49
N ASP A 187 -14.79 -7.46 -1.85
CA ASP A 187 -15.88 -8.43 -1.72
C ASP A 187 -15.69 -9.65 -2.64
N ALA A 188 -15.22 -9.43 -3.86
CA ALA A 188 -14.93 -10.52 -4.79
C ALA A 188 -13.69 -11.34 -4.39
N ALA A 189 -12.60 -10.68 -3.94
CA ALA A 189 -11.34 -11.33 -3.64
C ALA A 189 -11.26 -11.91 -2.21
N CYS A 190 -11.86 -11.21 -1.24
CA CYS A 190 -11.68 -11.43 0.19
C CYS A 190 -13.00 -11.48 0.96
N ARG A 191 -14.07 -12.03 0.35
CA ARG A 191 -15.42 -12.06 0.92
C ARG A 191 -15.45 -12.40 2.40
N GLY A 192 -16.10 -11.54 3.20
CA GLY A 192 -16.24 -11.70 4.64
C GLY A 192 -14.96 -11.46 5.45
N ARG A 193 -13.87 -11.02 4.79
CA ARG A 193 -12.58 -10.74 5.44
C ARG A 193 -12.05 -9.34 5.08
N TRP A 194 -12.94 -8.38 4.95
CA TRP A 194 -12.56 -7.00 4.73
C TRP A 194 -13.50 -6.03 5.43
N LEU A 195 -12.99 -4.85 5.75
CA LEU A 195 -13.74 -3.74 6.32
C LEU A 195 -13.29 -2.42 5.69
N SER A 196 -14.14 -1.38 5.75
CA SER A 196 -13.77 0.00 5.48
C SER A 196 -13.60 0.73 6.79
N LEU A 197 -12.44 1.33 7.02
CA LEU A 197 -12.10 2.05 8.25
C LEU A 197 -11.18 3.23 7.93
N PRO A 198 -11.24 4.34 8.66
CA PRO A 198 -10.19 5.34 8.60
C PRO A 198 -8.87 4.73 9.10
N THR A 199 -7.78 5.05 8.40
CA THR A 199 -6.41 4.69 8.76
C THR A 199 -5.56 5.95 8.83
N ALA A 200 -4.34 5.84 9.36
CA ALA A 200 -3.33 6.87 9.14
C ALA A 200 -3.08 7.05 7.64
N TYR A 201 -2.56 8.21 7.29
CA TYR A 201 -2.05 8.44 5.94
C TYR A 201 -0.72 7.69 5.75
N SER A 202 -0.46 7.29 4.51
CA SER A 202 0.77 6.75 3.98
C SER A 202 1.16 7.56 2.73
N ASP A 203 1.82 6.98 1.74
CA ASP A 203 2.10 7.58 0.43
C ASP A 203 0.88 8.25 -0.24
N ASN A 204 -0.33 7.80 0.12
CA ASN A 204 -1.55 8.44 -0.39
C ASN A 204 -1.68 9.91 0.00
N ALA A 205 -1.11 10.35 1.13
CA ALA A 205 -1.12 11.76 1.51
C ALA A 205 -0.41 12.62 0.47
N GLY A 206 0.81 12.23 0.09
CA GLY A 206 1.58 12.90 -0.95
C GLY A 206 0.89 12.87 -2.30
N LEU A 207 0.37 11.71 -2.70
CA LEU A 207 -0.33 11.52 -3.99
C LEU A 207 -1.59 12.38 -4.08
N ILE A 208 -2.44 12.38 -3.04
CA ILE A 208 -3.67 13.18 -2.97
C ILE A 208 -3.34 14.66 -2.97
N SER A 209 -2.30 15.08 -2.24
CA SER A 209 -1.83 16.48 -2.22
C SER A 209 -1.30 16.93 -3.58
N ALA A 210 -0.78 16.01 -4.39
CA ALA A 210 -0.38 16.26 -5.78
C ALA A 210 -1.56 16.24 -6.76
N GLY A 211 -2.79 15.95 -6.31
CA GLY A 211 -4.01 15.96 -7.12
C GLY A 211 -4.34 14.62 -7.79
N LEU A 212 -3.84 13.51 -7.26
CA LEU A 212 -4.16 12.15 -7.68
C LEU A 212 -5.18 11.50 -6.73
N THR A 213 -5.76 10.38 -7.15
CA THR A 213 -6.61 9.54 -6.29
C THR A 213 -5.85 8.28 -5.92
N ALA A 214 -5.73 7.99 -4.61
CA ALA A 214 -5.03 6.82 -4.14
C ALA A 214 -5.77 6.17 -2.95
N GLN A 215 -5.94 4.84 -3.02
CA GLN A 215 -6.57 4.01 -2.00
C GLN A 215 -5.51 3.26 -1.23
N VAL A 216 -5.46 3.44 0.09
CA VAL A 216 -4.62 2.60 0.96
C VAL A 216 -5.34 1.29 1.25
N ILE A 217 -4.58 0.21 1.16
CA ILE A 217 -4.95 -1.16 1.53
C ILE A 217 -3.97 -1.61 2.61
N THR A 218 -4.51 -2.04 3.75
CA THR A 218 -3.73 -2.55 4.88
C THR A 218 -4.38 -3.81 5.46
N ILE A 219 -3.73 -4.47 6.40
CA ILE A 219 -4.27 -5.65 7.09
C ILE A 219 -4.28 -5.40 8.60
N LEU A 220 -5.32 -5.87 9.25
CA LEU A 220 -5.42 -5.90 10.71
C LEU A 220 -5.90 -7.28 11.20
N PRO A 221 -5.58 -7.66 12.42
CA PRO A 221 -6.26 -8.74 13.11
C PRO A 221 -7.76 -8.41 13.25
N LYS A 222 -8.63 -9.38 13.01
CA LYS A 222 -10.09 -9.21 13.01
C LYS A 222 -10.59 -8.56 14.32
N LYS A 223 -10.07 -9.01 15.47
CA LYS A 223 -10.47 -8.48 16.78
C LYS A 223 -10.15 -6.98 16.91
N GLU A 224 -8.98 -6.56 16.43
CA GLU A 224 -8.55 -5.15 16.46
C GLU A 224 -9.41 -4.30 15.51
N ALA A 225 -9.65 -4.79 14.30
CA ALA A 225 -10.48 -4.12 13.30
C ALA A 225 -11.94 -3.96 13.78
N GLU A 226 -12.53 -5.01 14.39
CA GLU A 226 -13.89 -4.96 14.95
C GLU A 226 -14.01 -4.01 16.14
N LEU A 227 -13.00 -4.01 17.03
CA LEU A 227 -12.97 -3.09 18.17
C LEU A 227 -12.94 -1.64 17.69
N LEU A 228 -12.06 -1.34 16.74
CA LEU A 228 -11.96 -0.02 16.12
C LEU A 228 -13.28 0.38 15.46
N MET A 229 -13.87 -0.50 14.65
CA MET A 229 -15.14 -0.25 13.96
C MET A 229 -16.27 0.10 14.93
N ARG A 230 -16.35 -0.56 16.09
CA ARG A 230 -17.39 -0.29 17.11
C ARG A 230 -17.15 1.02 17.87
N SER A 231 -15.91 1.48 17.95
CA SER A 231 -15.50 2.66 18.73
C SER A 231 -15.58 3.96 17.93
N LEU A 232 -15.35 3.90 16.62
CA LEU A 232 -15.34 5.07 15.72
C LEU A 232 -16.63 5.89 15.73
N PRO A 233 -17.84 5.29 15.64
CA PRO A 233 -19.09 6.06 15.63
C PRO A 233 -19.33 6.85 16.92
N ARG A 234 -18.68 6.48 18.00
CA ARG A 234 -18.83 7.07 19.32
C ARG A 234 -17.87 8.22 19.60
N SER A 235 -16.88 8.45 18.72
CA SER A 235 -15.84 9.45 18.97
C SER A 235 -15.26 10.06 17.69
N GLN A 236 -15.71 11.27 17.38
CA GLN A 236 -15.08 12.06 16.32
C GLN A 236 -13.61 12.40 16.62
N ALA A 237 -13.27 12.51 17.91
CA ALA A 237 -11.89 12.75 18.33
C ALA A 237 -10.99 11.56 18.00
N LEU A 238 -11.46 10.32 18.22
CA LEU A 238 -10.75 9.10 17.83
C LEU A 238 -10.54 9.06 16.30
N GLN A 239 -11.58 9.35 15.52
CA GLN A 239 -11.48 9.37 14.07
C GLN A 239 -10.43 10.39 13.57
N ARG A 240 -10.45 11.61 14.09
CA ARG A 240 -9.44 12.63 13.77
C ARG A 240 -8.04 12.15 14.18
N TYR A 241 -7.93 11.61 15.38
CA TYR A 241 -6.65 11.12 15.91
C TYR A 241 -6.03 10.08 14.99
N ILE A 242 -6.78 9.07 14.55
CA ILE A 242 -6.28 8.01 13.64
C ILE A 242 -5.80 8.61 12.30
N ILE A 243 -6.56 9.54 11.73
CA ILE A 243 -6.21 10.12 10.43
C ILE A 243 -4.95 11.01 10.51
N THR A 244 -4.73 11.70 11.65
CA THR A 244 -3.66 12.69 11.79
C THR A 244 -2.40 12.16 12.44
N ASN A 245 -2.48 11.04 13.17
CA ASN A 245 -1.37 10.51 13.95
C ASN A 245 -1.04 9.08 13.50
N ALA A 246 0.07 8.93 12.81
CA ALA A 246 0.62 7.61 12.50
C ALA A 246 1.12 6.88 13.77
N HIS A 247 1.48 7.62 14.82
CA HIS A 247 2.06 7.08 16.06
C HIS A 247 1.18 7.42 17.27
N VAL A 248 0.93 6.44 18.13
CA VAL A 248 0.15 6.60 19.36
C VAL A 248 1.07 6.96 20.52
N PRO A 249 1.05 8.20 21.04
CA PRO A 249 1.87 8.56 22.19
C PRO A 249 1.53 7.69 23.40
N HIS A 250 2.53 7.35 24.19
CA HIS A 250 2.35 6.67 25.48
C HIS A 250 1.37 7.48 26.34
N GLY A 251 0.34 6.82 26.92
CA GLY A 251 -0.68 7.50 27.73
C GLY A 251 -1.82 8.13 26.93
N SER A 252 -1.91 7.92 25.62
CA SER A 252 -3.06 8.35 24.83
C SER A 252 -4.36 7.78 25.40
N PRO A 253 -5.45 8.58 25.54
CA PRO A 253 -6.75 8.10 25.97
C PRO A 253 -7.37 7.09 24.98
N PHE A 254 -6.80 6.98 23.78
CA PHE A 254 -7.25 6.05 22.74
C PHE A 254 -6.42 4.76 22.65
N ALA A 255 -5.36 4.62 23.47
CA ALA A 255 -4.45 3.47 23.41
C ALA A 255 -5.15 2.10 23.51
N ALA A 256 -6.24 2.01 24.29
CA ALA A 256 -7.00 0.77 24.44
C ALA A 256 -7.84 0.40 23.18
N VAL A 257 -8.05 1.34 22.26
CA VAL A 257 -8.93 1.18 21.09
C VAL A 257 -8.16 1.14 19.79
N ILE A 258 -7.02 1.84 19.74
CA ILE A 258 -6.16 1.84 18.57
C ILE A 258 -5.52 0.45 18.42
N PRO A 259 -5.56 -0.12 17.21
CA PRO A 259 -4.98 -1.43 16.95
C PRO A 259 -3.54 -1.56 17.46
N GLN A 260 -3.26 -2.62 18.20
CA GLN A 260 -1.89 -2.90 18.65
C GLN A 260 -0.92 -3.03 17.48
N THR A 261 -1.41 -3.55 16.34
CA THR A 261 -0.66 -3.62 15.10
C THR A 261 -0.14 -2.24 14.69
N TRP A 262 -0.94 -1.18 14.80
CA TRP A 262 -0.51 0.19 14.51
C TRP A 262 0.38 0.78 15.61
N GLN A 263 0.17 0.39 16.88
CA GLN A 263 1.01 0.85 17.99
C GLN A 263 2.46 0.31 17.93
N ARG A 264 2.69 -0.78 17.19
CA ARG A 264 4.04 -1.34 16.95
C ARG A 264 4.81 -0.61 15.87
N MET A 265 4.13 0.12 14.98
CA MET A 265 4.73 0.89 13.90
C MET A 265 5.80 1.85 14.45
N HIS A 266 6.91 1.98 13.76
CA HIS A 266 8.07 2.80 14.14
C HIS A 266 8.71 2.42 15.49
N THR A 267 8.49 1.19 15.96
CA THR A 267 9.10 0.66 17.19
C THR A 267 9.90 -0.62 16.90
N PRO A 268 10.79 -1.05 17.79
CA PRO A 268 11.47 -2.35 17.68
C PRO A 268 10.51 -3.56 17.68
N HIS A 269 9.24 -3.35 18.05
CA HIS A 269 8.21 -4.41 18.06
C HIS A 269 7.56 -4.64 16.69
N ASP A 270 7.88 -3.82 15.67
CA ASP A 270 7.53 -4.14 14.28
C ASP A 270 8.56 -5.13 13.71
N SER A 271 8.42 -6.38 14.07
CA SER A 271 9.35 -7.46 13.82
C SER A 271 8.69 -8.63 13.08
N ILE A 272 9.51 -9.56 12.59
CA ILE A 272 9.06 -10.72 11.80
C ILE A 272 8.03 -11.59 12.54
N GLU A 273 8.13 -11.67 13.86
CA GLU A 273 7.26 -12.47 14.72
C GLU A 273 5.81 -11.94 14.73
N THR A 274 5.60 -10.70 14.31
CA THR A 274 4.26 -10.09 14.23
C THR A 274 3.54 -10.41 12.93
N LEU A 275 4.24 -10.96 11.95
CA LEU A 275 3.69 -11.26 10.65
C LEU A 275 2.85 -12.54 10.68
N THR A 276 1.82 -12.58 9.84
CA THR A 276 0.90 -13.71 9.77
C THR A 276 0.74 -14.22 8.34
N PRO A 277 0.81 -15.53 8.09
CA PRO A 277 0.60 -16.10 6.74
C PRO A 277 -0.77 -15.72 6.16
N GLN A 278 -1.78 -15.52 7.01
CA GLN A 278 -3.12 -15.10 6.60
C GLN A 278 -3.12 -13.75 5.86
N ALA A 279 -2.31 -12.80 6.33
CA ALA A 279 -2.17 -11.48 5.70
C ALA A 279 -1.64 -11.63 4.28
N PHE A 280 -0.59 -12.43 4.09
CA PHE A 280 0.00 -12.70 2.76
C PHE A 280 -1.00 -13.37 1.81
N VAL A 281 -1.77 -14.33 2.32
CA VAL A 281 -2.81 -14.99 1.50
C VAL A 281 -3.91 -14.01 1.08
N LEU A 282 -4.32 -13.09 1.96
CA LEU A 282 -5.36 -12.09 1.63
C LEU A 282 -4.85 -11.08 0.59
N ILE A 283 -3.64 -10.58 0.77
CA ILE A 283 -3.04 -9.66 -0.20
C ILE A 283 -2.81 -10.35 -1.55
N ASP A 284 -2.33 -11.59 -1.58
CA ASP A 284 -2.19 -12.34 -2.84
C ASP A 284 -3.53 -12.47 -3.58
N LYS A 285 -4.64 -12.74 -2.86
CA LYS A 285 -5.98 -12.78 -3.46
C LYS A 285 -6.38 -11.43 -4.04
N MET A 286 -6.17 -10.34 -3.30
CA MET A 286 -6.49 -8.99 -3.76
C MET A 286 -5.66 -8.62 -5.00
N LEU A 287 -4.35 -8.86 -4.98
CA LEU A 287 -3.43 -8.59 -6.09
C LEU A 287 -3.81 -9.39 -7.34
N ARG A 288 -4.10 -10.68 -7.20
CA ARG A 288 -4.57 -11.53 -8.32
C ARG A 288 -5.89 -11.03 -8.90
N TYR A 289 -6.81 -10.59 -8.06
CA TYR A 289 -8.06 -10.01 -8.53
C TYR A 289 -7.81 -8.72 -9.31
N LEU A 290 -6.93 -7.83 -8.82
CA LEU A 290 -6.53 -6.62 -9.55
C LEU A 290 -5.89 -6.93 -10.92
N ALA A 291 -5.20 -8.08 -11.07
CA ALA A 291 -4.61 -8.49 -12.34
C ALA A 291 -5.64 -8.96 -13.38
N VAL A 292 -6.83 -9.38 -12.96
CA VAL A 292 -7.85 -9.92 -13.86
C VAL A 292 -9.04 -8.99 -14.07
N VAL A 293 -9.36 -8.12 -13.08
CA VAL A 293 -10.46 -7.18 -13.22
C VAL A 293 -10.13 -6.14 -14.30
N LYS A 294 -11.08 -5.92 -15.21
CA LYS A 294 -10.94 -5.01 -16.35
C LYS A 294 -11.95 -3.87 -16.21
N GLU A 295 -11.44 -2.67 -16.05
CA GLU A 295 -12.22 -1.44 -16.03
C GLU A 295 -11.97 -0.68 -17.33
N ALA A 296 -13.02 -0.16 -17.97
CA ALA A 296 -12.86 0.66 -19.16
C ALA A 296 -12.15 1.98 -18.83
N ALA A 297 -11.21 2.37 -19.67
CA ALA A 297 -10.60 3.69 -19.58
C ALA A 297 -11.63 4.73 -20.08
N HIS A 298 -12.02 5.66 -19.23
CA HIS A 298 -12.85 6.79 -19.64
C HIS A 298 -11.93 7.93 -20.12
N TYR A 299 -11.73 8.00 -21.44
CA TYR A 299 -11.09 9.19 -22.04
C TYR A 299 -12.15 10.28 -22.16
N THR A 300 -12.07 11.30 -21.33
CA THR A 300 -12.74 12.57 -21.67
C THR A 300 -12.12 13.09 -22.96
N LYS A 301 -12.88 13.13 -24.03
CA LYS A 301 -12.46 13.82 -25.25
C LYS A 301 -12.07 15.26 -24.84
N ARG A 302 -10.81 15.61 -25.07
CA ARG A 302 -10.34 17.00 -24.98
C ARG A 302 -10.92 17.78 -26.12
#